data_8591c755ef1f39f2c67f117c1cff3863
#
_entry.id   8591c755ef1f39f2c67f117c1cff3863
#
_cell.length_a   1.000
_cell.length_b   1.000
_cell.length_c   1.000
_cell.angle_alpha   90.00
_cell.angle_beta   90.00
_cell.angle_gamma   90.00
#
_symmetry.space_group_name_H-M   'P 1'
#
loop_
_entity.id
_entity.type
_entity.pdbx_description
1 polymer ?
#
loop_
_entity_poly.entity_id
_entity_poly.type
_entity_poly.pdbx_seq_one_letter_code
_entity_poly.pdbx_strand_id
1 'polypeptide(L)'
;MSSFDWNDLRFFLEVARIGTLSGAARALGADHATVSRRINALEHALGQTLFHRSLSGYALTPQGETLLEHAEQMEVLALRSAAGSDQPGATLGGLLRLTTADGFGNFFLAPHLERFATSYPRLTLQLVPIQQIQAQSQREGDVAVTLTPAGSRFASERLTPYGLGLYASSAYLAAHGTPARREDLRPHRLVGYIEDLLFSRELDYLDEVLPGLRAQVQCSSLLAQVEATRARAGICVLPHYVARQWPDLVPVLPHEVSLRRSYWLNTALDAQRVPRIRALTDFLRQLVAGFDFH
;
A
#
# COMPACT_ATOMS: atom_id res chain seq x y z
N MET A 1 38.32 14.26 -12.39
CA MET A 1 37.27 13.48 -11.79
C MET A 1 37.53 13.44 -10.28
N SER A 2 36.72 14.08 -9.47
CA SER A 2 36.84 14.03 -8.01
C SER A 2 36.58 12.60 -7.56
N SER A 3 37.53 11.95 -6.95
CA SER A 3 37.39 10.60 -6.40
C SER A 3 36.74 10.74 -5.03
N PHE A 4 35.50 10.22 -4.84
CA PHE A 4 34.91 10.09 -3.52
C PHE A 4 35.27 8.73 -2.92
N ASP A 5 35.24 8.65 -1.58
CA ASP A 5 35.43 7.38 -0.86
C ASP A 5 34.16 6.54 -0.95
N TRP A 6 34.24 5.34 -1.51
CA TRP A 6 33.11 4.40 -1.61
C TRP A 6 32.49 4.06 -0.26
N ASN A 7 33.27 4.12 0.81
CA ASN A 7 32.76 3.91 2.15
C ASN A 7 31.75 5.00 2.57
N ASP A 8 31.85 6.21 2.02
CA ASP A 8 30.93 7.31 2.33
C ASP A 8 29.50 7.02 1.84
N LEU A 9 29.33 6.21 0.77
CA LEU A 9 28.02 5.74 0.32
C LEU A 9 27.30 4.89 1.37
N ARG A 10 28.03 4.11 2.17
CA ARG A 10 27.45 3.33 3.26
C ARG A 10 26.85 4.23 4.35
N PHE A 11 27.55 5.33 4.68
CA PHE A 11 27.03 6.32 5.62
C PHE A 11 25.84 7.07 5.04
N PHE A 12 25.89 7.42 3.77
CA PHE A 12 24.78 8.04 3.06
C PHE A 12 23.53 7.15 3.06
N LEU A 13 23.65 5.88 2.74
CA LEU A 13 22.55 4.90 2.74
C LEU A 13 21.86 4.83 4.11
N GLU A 14 22.63 4.73 5.20
CA GLU A 14 22.06 4.63 6.54
C GLU A 14 21.37 5.94 6.99
N VAL A 15 21.92 7.11 6.63
CA VAL A 15 21.26 8.38 6.94
C VAL A 15 20.00 8.55 6.11
N ALA A 16 19.99 8.16 4.84
CA ALA A 16 18.81 8.20 3.97
C ALA A 16 17.67 7.29 4.48
N ARG A 17 18.03 6.11 5.00
CA ARG A 17 17.07 5.13 5.54
C ARG A 17 16.46 5.54 6.87
N ILE A 18 17.27 6.11 7.75
CA ILE A 18 16.87 6.37 9.15
C ILE A 18 16.37 7.81 9.34
N GLY A 19 16.80 8.74 8.48
CA GLY A 19 16.41 10.14 8.54
C GLY A 19 17.11 10.96 9.64
N THR A 20 18.00 10.35 10.45
CA THR A 20 18.73 11.04 11.52
C THR A 20 20.19 10.57 11.63
N LEU A 21 21.11 11.51 11.91
CA LEU A 21 22.53 11.15 12.11
C LEU A 21 22.76 10.27 13.33
N SER A 22 22.02 10.49 14.42
CA SER A 22 22.16 9.71 15.65
C SER A 22 21.65 8.28 15.49
N GLY A 23 20.61 8.07 14.69
CA GLY A 23 20.10 6.76 14.32
C GLY A 23 21.10 6.00 13.44
N ALA A 24 21.60 6.65 12.39
CA ALA A 24 22.61 6.11 11.49
C ALA A 24 23.92 5.79 12.22
N ALA A 25 24.37 6.64 13.13
CA ALA A 25 25.54 6.40 13.96
C ALA A 25 25.45 5.11 14.77
N ARG A 26 24.30 4.87 15.43
CA ARG A 26 24.02 3.62 16.16
C ARG A 26 24.03 2.40 15.23
N ALA A 27 23.39 2.49 14.08
CA ALA A 27 23.32 1.40 13.12
C ALA A 27 24.70 1.02 12.55
N LEU A 28 25.56 2.02 12.35
CA LEU A 28 26.92 1.85 11.80
C LEU A 28 28.00 1.56 12.85
N GLY A 29 27.67 1.61 14.16
CA GLY A 29 28.67 1.51 15.21
C GLY A 29 29.67 2.66 15.21
N ALA A 30 29.27 3.86 14.78
CA ALA A 30 30.09 5.05 14.65
C ALA A 30 29.57 6.17 15.58
N ASP A 31 30.34 7.23 15.75
CA ASP A 31 29.87 8.44 16.43
C ASP A 31 29.18 9.40 15.46
N HIS A 32 28.35 10.29 16.03
CA HIS A 32 27.58 11.28 15.27
C HIS A 32 28.47 12.22 14.43
N ALA A 33 29.64 12.62 14.96
CA ALA A 33 30.57 13.51 14.26
C ALA A 33 31.19 12.82 13.04
N THR A 34 31.49 11.54 13.17
CA THR A 34 31.99 10.71 12.03
C THR A 34 30.94 10.61 10.93
N VAL A 35 29.68 10.30 11.25
CA VAL A 35 28.60 10.24 10.25
C VAL A 35 28.46 11.59 9.56
N SER A 36 28.35 12.69 10.30
CA SER A 36 28.25 14.05 9.74
C SER A 36 29.42 14.39 8.83
N ARG A 37 30.64 14.07 9.24
CA ARG A 37 31.85 14.32 8.44
C ARG A 37 31.85 13.53 7.13
N ARG A 38 31.44 12.27 7.15
CA ARG A 38 31.37 11.40 5.96
C ARG A 38 30.31 11.88 4.97
N ILE A 39 29.15 12.31 5.43
CA ILE A 39 28.12 12.92 4.57
C ILE A 39 28.65 14.21 3.93
N ASN A 40 29.25 15.11 4.73
CA ASN A 40 29.83 16.36 4.20
C ASN A 40 30.94 16.09 3.16
N ALA A 41 31.79 15.08 3.39
CA ALA A 41 32.84 14.70 2.46
C ALA A 41 32.28 14.20 1.13
N LEU A 42 31.20 13.39 1.18
CA LEU A 42 30.51 12.89 -0.01
C LEU A 42 29.85 14.04 -0.78
N GLU A 43 29.10 14.92 -0.10
CA GLU A 43 28.47 16.10 -0.72
C GLU A 43 29.51 17.00 -1.39
N HIS A 44 30.65 17.24 -0.72
CA HIS A 44 31.76 18.02 -1.26
C HIS A 44 32.40 17.34 -2.48
N ALA A 45 32.65 16.03 -2.41
CA ALA A 45 33.28 15.29 -3.50
C ALA A 45 32.42 15.22 -4.77
N LEU A 46 31.07 15.14 -4.58
CA LEU A 46 30.09 15.12 -5.66
C LEU A 46 29.73 16.55 -6.15
N GLY A 47 30.04 17.59 -5.37
CA GLY A 47 29.62 18.97 -5.65
C GLY A 47 28.11 19.17 -5.56
N GLN A 48 27.42 18.35 -4.77
CA GLN A 48 25.96 18.31 -4.67
C GLN A 48 25.52 18.22 -3.21
N THR A 49 24.43 18.90 -2.87
CA THR A 49 23.77 18.74 -1.57
C THR A 49 22.80 17.55 -1.68
N LEU A 50 22.99 16.56 -0.81
CA LEU A 50 22.21 15.31 -0.83
C LEU A 50 21.06 15.32 0.19
N PHE A 51 21.18 16.15 1.23
CA PHE A 51 20.18 16.23 2.29
C PHE A 51 19.72 17.66 2.58
N HIS A 52 18.43 17.85 2.77
CA HIS A 52 17.87 18.99 3.49
C HIS A 52 17.95 18.72 4.98
N ARG A 53 18.58 19.62 5.72
CA ARG A 53 18.77 19.52 7.18
C ARG A 53 17.70 20.35 7.89
N SER A 54 16.99 19.75 8.82
CA SER A 54 15.97 20.43 9.62
C SER A 54 16.01 19.96 11.07
N LEU A 55 15.24 20.61 11.94
CA LEU A 55 15.07 20.16 13.33
C LEU A 55 14.41 18.77 13.42
N SER A 56 13.65 18.38 12.42
CA SER A 56 13.02 17.07 12.34
C SER A 56 13.92 15.98 11.76
N GLY A 57 15.13 16.32 11.24
CA GLY A 57 16.10 15.36 10.71
C GLY A 57 16.65 15.71 9.33
N TYR A 58 17.01 14.67 8.61
CA TYR A 58 17.62 14.69 7.28
C TYR A 58 16.64 14.13 6.24
N ALA A 59 16.20 14.97 5.29
CA ALA A 59 15.38 14.59 4.16
C ALA A 59 16.23 14.66 2.88
N LEU A 60 16.03 13.73 1.96
CA LEU A 60 16.76 13.73 0.69
C LEU A 60 16.40 14.94 -0.18
N THR A 61 17.41 15.46 -0.89
CA THR A 61 17.21 16.34 -2.04
C THR A 61 16.90 15.51 -3.30
N PRO A 62 16.45 16.10 -4.41
CA PRO A 62 16.31 15.36 -5.69
C PRO A 62 17.61 14.67 -6.13
N GLN A 63 18.76 15.29 -5.88
CA GLN A 63 20.08 14.71 -6.14
C GLN A 63 20.38 13.55 -5.18
N GLY A 64 19.98 13.68 -3.90
CA GLY A 64 20.05 12.61 -2.91
C GLY A 64 19.19 11.41 -3.29
N GLU A 65 17.97 11.61 -3.80
CA GLU A 65 17.10 10.55 -4.29
C GLU A 65 17.75 9.78 -5.44
N THR A 66 18.31 10.49 -6.42
CA THR A 66 19.02 9.87 -7.55
C THR A 66 20.23 9.06 -7.07
N LEU A 67 21.02 9.60 -6.13
CA LEU A 67 22.16 8.87 -5.56
C LEU A 67 21.71 7.64 -4.78
N LEU A 68 20.60 7.73 -4.04
CA LEU A 68 20.05 6.60 -3.27
C LEU A 68 19.78 5.39 -4.17
N GLU A 69 19.12 5.61 -5.31
CA GLU A 69 18.85 4.55 -6.28
C GLU A 69 20.12 3.82 -6.74
N HIS A 70 21.15 4.60 -7.10
CA HIS A 70 22.42 4.03 -7.54
C HIS A 70 23.17 3.32 -6.41
N ALA A 71 23.22 3.93 -5.22
CA ALA A 71 23.93 3.38 -4.08
C ALA A 71 23.29 2.06 -3.59
N GLU A 72 21.97 1.93 -3.63
CA GLU A 72 21.28 0.68 -3.33
C GLU A 72 21.55 -0.43 -4.33
N GLN A 73 21.62 -0.10 -5.62
CA GLN A 73 22.02 -1.08 -6.65
C GLN A 73 23.44 -1.59 -6.40
N MET A 74 24.36 -0.69 -6.03
CA MET A 74 25.76 -1.04 -5.71
C MET A 74 25.83 -1.91 -4.45
N GLU A 75 25.10 -1.58 -3.39
CA GLU A 75 25.05 -2.40 -2.17
C GLU A 75 24.57 -3.82 -2.48
N VAL A 76 23.50 -3.98 -3.27
CA VAL A 76 22.99 -5.29 -3.70
C VAL A 76 24.07 -6.09 -4.44
N LEU A 77 24.79 -5.47 -5.36
CA LEU A 77 25.84 -6.13 -6.11
C LEU A 77 27.02 -6.53 -5.20
N ALA A 78 27.43 -5.64 -4.30
CA ALA A 78 28.50 -5.91 -3.34
C ALA A 78 28.13 -7.07 -2.39
N LEU A 79 26.92 -7.08 -1.87
CA LEU A 79 26.43 -8.13 -0.98
C LEU A 79 26.29 -9.48 -1.70
N ARG A 80 25.83 -9.51 -2.95
CA ARG A 80 25.79 -10.73 -3.78
C ARG A 80 27.19 -11.30 -4.00
N SER A 81 28.17 -10.45 -4.26
CA SER A 81 29.55 -10.87 -4.45
C SER A 81 30.19 -11.44 -3.17
N ALA A 82 29.79 -10.92 -2.00
CA ALA A 82 30.31 -11.34 -0.71
C ALA A 82 29.63 -12.61 -0.14
N ALA A 83 28.36 -12.84 -0.46
CA ALA A 83 27.56 -13.86 0.23
C ALA A 83 27.67 -15.26 -0.35
N GLY A 84 28.15 -15.46 -1.58
CA GLY A 84 28.19 -16.79 -2.23
C GLY A 84 26.87 -17.56 -2.21
N SER A 85 25.75 -16.89 -1.90
CA SER A 85 24.44 -17.49 -1.67
C SER A 85 23.44 -17.14 -2.75
N ASP A 86 22.81 -18.16 -3.31
CA ASP A 86 21.79 -18.11 -4.38
C ASP A 86 20.40 -17.59 -3.96
N GLN A 87 20.26 -16.92 -2.81
CA GLN A 87 18.97 -16.34 -2.41
C GLN A 87 18.87 -14.85 -2.80
N PRO A 88 18.15 -14.52 -3.88
CA PRO A 88 18.12 -13.16 -4.44
C PRO A 88 17.52 -12.09 -3.52
N GLY A 89 16.77 -12.50 -2.48
CA GLY A 89 16.05 -11.59 -1.59
C GLY A 89 16.78 -11.21 -0.29
N ALA A 90 17.70 -12.06 0.19
CA ALA A 90 18.32 -11.90 1.51
C ALA A 90 19.22 -10.67 1.67
N THR A 91 19.63 -10.06 0.57
CA THR A 91 20.54 -8.90 0.54
C THR A 91 19.84 -7.55 0.46
N LEU A 92 18.55 -7.53 0.09
CA LEU A 92 17.79 -6.29 -0.02
C LEU A 92 17.46 -5.74 1.36
N GLY A 93 17.79 -4.47 1.60
CA GLY A 93 17.51 -3.77 2.85
C GLY A 93 16.89 -2.41 2.63
N GLY A 94 16.41 -1.79 3.71
CA GLY A 94 15.86 -0.45 3.71
C GLY A 94 14.36 -0.40 3.98
N LEU A 95 13.78 0.79 3.83
CA LEU A 95 12.37 1.06 4.06
C LEU A 95 11.59 1.03 2.74
N LEU A 96 10.44 0.38 2.76
CA LEU A 96 9.42 0.41 1.70
C LEU A 96 8.10 0.89 2.30
N ARG A 97 7.45 1.84 1.66
CA ARG A 97 6.10 2.25 2.01
C ARG A 97 5.12 1.85 0.92
N LEU A 98 4.18 1.00 1.27
CA LEU A 98 3.11 0.54 0.41
C LEU A 98 1.78 1.15 0.84
N THR A 99 1.26 2.05 0.03
CA THR A 99 -0.07 2.62 0.21
C THR A 99 -1.10 1.74 -0.50
N THR A 100 -2.23 1.44 0.14
CA THR A 100 -3.25 0.57 -0.46
C THR A 100 -4.64 1.11 -0.26
N ALA A 101 -5.56 0.74 -1.17
CA ALA A 101 -6.97 0.79 -0.85
C ALA A 101 -7.26 -0.03 0.42
N ASP A 102 -8.13 0.49 1.28
CA ASP A 102 -8.43 -0.06 2.62
C ASP A 102 -8.77 -1.56 2.57
N GLY A 103 -9.68 -1.97 1.68
CA GLY A 103 -10.08 -3.36 1.54
C GLY A 103 -8.95 -4.30 1.13
N PHE A 104 -8.11 -3.86 0.18
CA PHE A 104 -6.96 -4.65 -0.28
C PHE A 104 -5.92 -4.81 0.83
N GLY A 105 -5.56 -3.71 1.50
CA GLY A 105 -4.53 -3.71 2.54
C GLY A 105 -4.92 -4.56 3.74
N ASN A 106 -6.11 -4.32 4.30
CA ASN A 106 -6.51 -4.94 5.55
C ASN A 106 -6.95 -6.40 5.40
N PHE A 107 -7.73 -6.72 4.36
CA PHE A 107 -8.37 -8.03 4.27
C PHE A 107 -7.63 -9.03 3.37
N PHE A 108 -6.83 -8.55 2.44
CA PHE A 108 -6.07 -9.40 1.55
C PHE A 108 -4.57 -9.39 1.88
N LEU A 109 -3.93 -8.23 1.89
CA LEU A 109 -2.47 -8.17 1.97
C LEU A 109 -1.94 -8.43 3.38
N ALA A 110 -2.53 -7.83 4.42
CA ALA A 110 -2.03 -7.95 5.79
C ALA A 110 -1.86 -9.41 6.27
N PRO A 111 -2.79 -10.34 5.99
CA PRO A 111 -2.62 -11.75 6.33
C PRO A 111 -1.44 -12.45 5.64
N HIS A 112 -0.88 -11.86 4.57
CA HIS A 112 0.20 -12.46 3.78
C HIS A 112 1.56 -11.80 4.01
N LEU A 113 1.66 -10.80 4.90
CA LEU A 113 2.91 -10.04 5.13
C LEU A 113 4.04 -10.89 5.72
N GLU A 114 3.72 -11.95 6.44
CA GLU A 114 4.71 -12.90 6.95
C GLU A 114 5.57 -13.47 5.82
N ARG A 115 4.95 -13.82 4.68
CA ARG A 115 5.65 -14.34 3.50
C ARG A 115 6.66 -13.34 2.94
N PHE A 116 6.29 -12.04 2.93
CA PHE A 116 7.20 -10.98 2.49
C PHE A 116 8.35 -10.80 3.49
N ALA A 117 8.05 -10.72 4.79
CA ALA A 117 9.03 -10.52 5.83
C ALA A 117 10.07 -11.66 5.88
N THR A 118 9.62 -12.91 5.69
CA THR A 118 10.50 -14.09 5.61
C THR A 118 11.39 -14.04 4.35
N SER A 119 10.84 -13.64 3.20
CA SER A 119 11.61 -13.55 1.94
C SER A 119 12.60 -12.41 1.92
N TYR A 120 12.34 -11.33 2.67
CA TYR A 120 13.12 -10.09 2.68
C TYR A 120 13.39 -9.59 4.12
N PRO A 121 14.16 -10.33 4.94
CA PRO A 121 14.29 -10.06 6.38
C PRO A 121 14.96 -8.73 6.73
N ARG A 122 15.63 -8.09 5.77
CA ARG A 122 16.30 -6.79 5.97
C ARG A 122 15.48 -5.61 5.44
N LEU A 123 14.31 -5.87 4.81
CA LEU A 123 13.39 -4.83 4.39
C LEU A 123 12.38 -4.53 5.50
N THR A 124 12.17 -3.26 5.77
CA THR A 124 11.06 -2.79 6.60
C THR A 124 9.91 -2.38 5.68
N LEU A 125 8.80 -3.10 5.72
CA LEU A 125 7.59 -2.74 4.96
C LEU A 125 6.62 -1.98 5.85
N GLN A 126 6.29 -0.75 5.45
CA GLN A 126 5.19 0.04 6.01
C GLN A 126 3.95 -0.16 5.13
N LEU A 127 2.95 -0.85 5.64
CA LEU A 127 1.65 -0.95 4.99
C LEU A 127 0.76 0.20 5.48
N VAL A 128 0.28 1.02 4.54
CA VAL A 128 -0.58 2.19 4.82
C VAL A 128 -1.91 2.02 4.08
N PRO A 129 -2.90 1.33 4.69
CA PRO A 129 -4.25 1.31 4.16
C PRO A 129 -4.86 2.70 4.31
N ILE A 130 -5.31 3.29 3.22
CA ILE A 130 -5.87 4.64 3.21
C ILE A 130 -7.34 4.62 2.82
N GLN A 131 -8.10 5.45 3.52
CA GLN A 131 -9.53 5.65 3.26
C GLN A 131 -9.76 6.76 2.23
N GLN A 132 -8.81 7.68 2.11
CA GLN A 132 -8.83 8.79 1.14
C GLN A 132 -7.48 8.87 0.45
N ILE A 133 -7.46 8.70 -0.86
CA ILE A 133 -6.29 9.01 -1.67
C ILE A 133 -6.35 10.51 -1.99
N GLN A 134 -5.88 11.36 -1.08
CA GLN A 134 -5.55 12.71 -1.46
C GLN A 134 -4.36 12.68 -2.41
N ALA A 135 -4.38 13.52 -3.44
CA ALA A 135 -3.30 13.60 -4.44
C ALA A 135 -1.91 13.89 -3.83
N GLN A 136 -1.84 14.33 -2.57
CA GLN A 136 -0.62 14.52 -1.80
C GLN A 136 -0.07 13.22 -1.21
N SER A 137 -0.91 12.24 -0.87
CA SER A 137 -0.44 10.95 -0.32
C SER A 137 0.13 10.00 -1.38
N GLN A 138 -0.15 10.24 -2.67
CA GLN A 138 0.54 9.55 -3.78
C GLN A 138 2.04 9.88 -3.83
N ARG A 139 2.48 10.95 -3.16
CA ARG A 139 3.90 11.34 -3.05
C ARG A 139 4.64 10.66 -1.88
N GLU A 140 3.91 9.98 -0.99
CA GLU A 140 4.48 9.44 0.26
C GLU A 140 4.73 7.93 0.23
N GLY A 141 4.38 7.22 -0.86
CA GLY A 141 4.57 5.78 -0.97
C GLY A 141 5.45 5.40 -2.16
N ASP A 142 6.35 4.45 -1.95
CA ASP A 142 7.17 3.88 -3.02
C ASP A 142 6.32 3.12 -4.05
N VAL A 143 5.26 2.48 -3.57
CA VAL A 143 4.30 1.69 -4.35
C VAL A 143 2.89 1.96 -3.83
N ALA A 144 1.91 2.01 -4.72
CA ALA A 144 0.51 2.17 -4.34
C ALA A 144 -0.40 1.14 -5.04
N VAL A 145 -1.35 0.56 -4.30
CA VAL A 145 -2.46 -0.24 -4.84
C VAL A 145 -3.76 0.54 -4.68
N THR A 146 -4.33 0.98 -5.79
CA THR A 146 -5.46 1.91 -5.83
C THR A 146 -6.65 1.34 -6.61
N LEU A 147 -7.78 2.03 -6.61
CA LEU A 147 -8.98 1.66 -7.37
C LEU A 147 -8.95 2.15 -8.82
N THR A 148 -8.13 3.14 -9.12
CA THR A 148 -7.98 3.75 -10.44
C THR A 148 -6.50 3.90 -10.78
N PRO A 149 -6.13 3.99 -12.08
CA PRO A 149 -4.78 4.32 -12.48
C PRO A 149 -4.34 5.67 -11.90
N ALA A 150 -3.08 5.79 -11.53
CA ALA A 150 -2.48 7.06 -11.13
C ALA A 150 -2.18 7.95 -12.36
N GLY A 151 -1.83 9.23 -12.12
CA GLY A 151 -1.48 10.15 -13.19
C GLY A 151 -0.20 9.79 -13.94
N SER A 152 0.12 10.55 -14.98
CA SER A 152 1.17 10.25 -15.99
C SER A 152 2.61 10.10 -15.46
N ARG A 153 2.87 10.47 -14.21
CA ARG A 153 4.17 10.26 -13.54
C ARG A 153 4.35 8.87 -12.97
N PHE A 154 3.32 8.02 -13.06
CA PHE A 154 3.33 6.66 -12.55
C PHE A 154 3.16 5.67 -13.69
N ALA A 155 3.86 4.55 -13.60
CA ALA A 155 3.46 3.37 -14.33
C ALA A 155 2.31 2.72 -13.59
N SER A 156 1.18 2.63 -14.25
CA SER A 156 -0.03 2.01 -13.73
C SER A 156 -0.32 0.74 -14.49
N GLU A 157 -0.47 -0.36 -13.80
CA GLU A 157 -0.92 -1.62 -14.38
C GLU A 157 -2.13 -2.14 -13.62
N ARG A 158 -3.02 -2.82 -14.34
CA ARG A 158 -4.16 -3.50 -13.72
C ARG A 158 -3.66 -4.71 -12.96
N LEU A 159 -3.75 -4.68 -11.62
CA LEU A 159 -3.22 -5.74 -10.77
C LEU A 159 -4.17 -6.96 -10.74
N THR A 160 -5.45 -6.74 -10.43
CA THR A 160 -6.47 -7.81 -10.44
C THR A 160 -7.88 -7.21 -10.47
N PRO A 161 -8.84 -7.84 -11.18
CA PRO A 161 -10.26 -7.56 -10.98
C PRO A 161 -10.75 -8.20 -9.68
N TYR A 162 -11.85 -7.67 -9.15
CA TYR A 162 -12.58 -8.27 -8.02
C TYR A 162 -14.07 -8.03 -8.14
N GLY A 163 -14.85 -8.97 -7.58
CA GLY A 163 -16.31 -8.92 -7.55
C GLY A 163 -16.81 -8.31 -6.24
N LEU A 164 -17.95 -7.62 -6.31
CA LEU A 164 -18.70 -7.14 -5.16
C LEU A 164 -20.18 -7.53 -5.29
N GLY A 165 -20.83 -7.69 -4.15
CA GLY A 165 -22.26 -7.96 -4.06
C GLY A 165 -22.86 -7.39 -2.79
N LEU A 166 -24.16 -7.50 -2.67
CA LEU A 166 -24.87 -7.14 -1.45
C LEU A 166 -24.75 -8.26 -0.42
N TYR A 167 -24.51 -7.86 0.83
CA TYR A 167 -24.43 -8.76 1.98
C TYR A 167 -25.16 -8.19 3.18
N ALA A 168 -25.70 -9.07 3.99
CA ALA A 168 -26.27 -8.75 5.29
C ALA A 168 -25.98 -9.87 6.28
N SER A 169 -26.05 -9.59 7.58
CA SER A 169 -26.03 -10.68 8.55
C SER A 169 -27.33 -11.49 8.47
N SER A 170 -27.21 -12.81 8.61
CA SER A 170 -28.36 -13.72 8.63
C SER A 170 -29.43 -13.31 9.65
N ALA A 171 -28.96 -12.78 10.80
CA ALA A 171 -29.87 -12.30 11.86
C ALA A 171 -30.61 -10.99 11.49
N TYR A 172 -30.00 -10.12 10.66
CA TYR A 172 -30.72 -8.96 10.12
C TYR A 172 -31.82 -9.39 9.18
N LEU A 173 -31.54 -10.30 8.25
CA LEU A 173 -32.56 -10.80 7.30
C LEU A 173 -33.69 -11.56 7.98
N ALA A 174 -33.40 -12.33 9.04
CA ALA A 174 -34.42 -13.00 9.82
C ALA A 174 -35.40 -12.02 10.48
N ALA A 175 -34.91 -10.83 10.87
CA ALA A 175 -35.76 -9.82 11.53
C ALA A 175 -36.51 -8.89 10.56
N HIS A 176 -35.97 -8.65 9.35
CA HIS A 176 -36.45 -7.63 8.41
C HIS A 176 -36.94 -8.20 7.07
N GLY A 177 -36.81 -9.51 6.87
CA GLY A 177 -37.09 -10.16 5.60
C GLY A 177 -35.88 -10.16 4.65
N THR A 178 -35.93 -11.04 3.65
CA THR A 178 -34.91 -11.14 2.61
C THR A 178 -35.45 -10.53 1.32
N PRO A 179 -34.78 -9.50 0.75
CA PRO A 179 -35.17 -8.94 -0.54
C PRO A 179 -35.17 -10.01 -1.64
N ALA A 180 -36.23 -10.05 -2.45
CA ALA A 180 -36.36 -10.94 -3.60
C ALA A 180 -36.00 -10.26 -4.91
N ARG A 181 -36.03 -8.92 -4.98
CA ARG A 181 -35.69 -8.08 -6.12
C ARG A 181 -35.11 -6.74 -5.64
N ARG A 182 -34.50 -5.98 -6.54
CA ARG A 182 -33.82 -4.71 -6.18
C ARG A 182 -34.73 -3.69 -5.50
N GLU A 183 -35.99 -3.58 -5.94
CA GLU A 183 -36.96 -2.64 -5.39
C GLU A 183 -37.23 -2.90 -3.91
N ASP A 184 -37.13 -4.16 -3.46
CA ASP A 184 -37.33 -4.56 -2.07
C ASP A 184 -36.22 -4.03 -1.15
N LEU A 185 -35.12 -3.49 -1.69
CA LEU A 185 -34.07 -2.84 -0.90
C LEU A 185 -34.51 -1.50 -0.30
N ARG A 186 -35.52 -0.81 -0.87
CA ARG A 186 -35.95 0.52 -0.43
C ARG A 186 -36.35 0.62 1.05
N PRO A 187 -37.09 -0.34 1.64
CA PRO A 187 -37.42 -0.31 3.05
C PRO A 187 -36.30 -0.79 3.98
N HIS A 188 -35.22 -1.37 3.42
CA HIS A 188 -34.10 -1.85 4.22
C HIS A 188 -33.15 -0.73 4.57
N ARG A 189 -32.50 -0.84 5.75
CA ARG A 189 -31.38 0.00 6.09
C ARG A 189 -30.16 -0.43 5.28
N LEU A 190 -29.42 0.55 4.77
CA LEU A 190 -28.21 0.32 4.03
C LEU A 190 -27.01 0.86 4.79
N VAL A 191 -25.92 0.13 4.70
CA VAL A 191 -24.58 0.53 5.17
C VAL A 191 -23.75 0.87 3.96
N GLY A 192 -23.04 1.98 3.97
CA GLY A 192 -22.22 2.43 2.83
C GLY A 192 -21.15 3.41 3.23
N TYR A 193 -20.50 4.00 2.22
CA TYR A 193 -19.52 5.05 2.43
C TYR A 193 -20.20 6.39 2.75
N ILE A 194 -19.45 7.28 3.39
CA ILE A 194 -19.81 8.69 3.57
C ILE A 194 -19.66 9.37 2.22
N GLU A 195 -20.75 9.87 1.64
CA GLU A 195 -20.77 10.42 0.27
C GLU A 195 -19.76 11.56 0.09
N ASP A 196 -19.70 12.51 1.04
CA ASP A 196 -18.79 13.66 0.99
C ASP A 196 -17.30 13.30 1.14
N LEU A 197 -17.00 12.07 1.58
CA LEU A 197 -15.65 11.57 1.75
C LEU A 197 -15.23 10.57 0.68
N LEU A 198 -16.04 10.35 -0.33
CA LEU A 198 -15.71 9.47 -1.44
C LEU A 198 -14.53 10.05 -2.23
N PHE A 199 -13.42 9.34 -2.24
CA PHE A 199 -12.22 9.69 -3.00
C PHE A 199 -12.20 9.11 -4.41
N SER A 200 -13.13 8.20 -4.72
CA SER A 200 -13.26 7.55 -6.02
C SER A 200 -14.72 7.26 -6.30
N ARG A 201 -15.16 7.54 -7.52
CA ARG A 201 -16.48 7.12 -8.01
C ARG A 201 -16.67 5.60 -8.02
N GLU A 202 -15.56 4.86 -8.02
CA GLU A 202 -15.56 3.39 -7.91
C GLU A 202 -16.16 2.88 -6.58
N LEU A 203 -16.31 3.76 -5.57
CA LEU A 203 -16.90 3.45 -4.28
C LEU A 203 -18.38 3.87 -4.17
N ASP A 204 -18.92 4.54 -5.18
CA ASP A 204 -20.32 4.92 -5.25
C ASP A 204 -21.14 3.75 -5.83
N TYR A 205 -21.44 2.79 -4.96
CA TYR A 205 -22.10 1.54 -5.37
C TYR A 205 -23.62 1.61 -5.38
N LEU A 206 -24.22 2.38 -4.47
CA LEU A 206 -25.65 2.26 -4.16
C LEU A 206 -26.51 2.73 -5.34
N ASP A 207 -26.11 3.80 -6.00
CA ASP A 207 -26.83 4.32 -7.16
C ASP A 207 -26.73 3.38 -8.37
N GLU A 208 -25.62 2.59 -8.47
CA GLU A 208 -25.47 1.54 -9.48
C GLU A 208 -26.34 0.30 -9.18
N VAL A 209 -26.55 -0.01 -7.89
CA VAL A 209 -27.44 -1.11 -7.46
C VAL A 209 -28.89 -0.78 -7.78
N LEU A 210 -29.36 0.37 -7.34
CA LEU A 210 -30.70 0.90 -7.62
C LEU A 210 -30.69 2.43 -7.46
N PRO A 211 -31.03 3.20 -8.51
CA PRO A 211 -31.04 4.64 -8.44
C PRO A 211 -31.84 5.20 -7.26
N GLY A 212 -31.21 6.16 -6.57
CA GLY A 212 -31.82 6.83 -5.41
C GLY A 212 -31.71 6.07 -4.08
N LEU A 213 -30.99 4.96 -4.02
CA LEU A 213 -30.66 4.35 -2.72
C LEU A 213 -29.67 5.23 -1.95
N ARG A 214 -29.85 5.29 -0.62
CA ARG A 214 -28.94 6.02 0.28
C ARG A 214 -28.64 5.18 1.51
N ALA A 215 -27.41 5.26 1.99
CA ALA A 215 -27.00 4.60 3.22
C ALA A 215 -27.45 5.43 4.44
N GLN A 216 -28.17 4.78 5.37
CA GLN A 216 -28.54 5.37 6.66
C GLN A 216 -27.41 5.22 7.69
N VAL A 217 -26.56 4.23 7.51
CA VAL A 217 -25.33 4.06 8.30
C VAL A 217 -24.14 4.27 7.34
N GLN A 218 -23.39 5.32 7.60
CA GLN A 218 -22.27 5.70 6.73
C GLN A 218 -20.95 5.58 7.47
N CYS A 219 -19.97 4.93 6.86
CA CYS A 219 -18.66 4.68 7.42
C CYS A 219 -17.57 5.07 6.41
N SER A 220 -16.45 5.62 6.88
CA SER A 220 -15.33 5.96 6.02
C SER A 220 -14.45 4.75 5.64
N SER A 221 -14.50 3.64 6.39
CA SER A 221 -13.68 2.46 6.18
C SER A 221 -14.49 1.21 5.88
N LEU A 222 -13.94 0.32 5.05
CA LEU A 222 -14.56 -0.96 4.75
C LEU A 222 -14.66 -1.85 5.99
N LEU A 223 -13.67 -1.80 6.89
CA LEU A 223 -13.71 -2.54 8.14
C LEU A 223 -14.92 -2.15 8.99
N ALA A 224 -15.17 -0.84 9.14
CA ALA A 224 -16.34 -0.35 9.89
C ALA A 224 -17.67 -0.77 9.21
N GLN A 225 -17.72 -0.76 7.87
CA GLN A 225 -18.91 -1.23 7.13
C GLN A 225 -19.16 -2.73 7.37
N VAL A 226 -18.12 -3.57 7.33
CA VAL A 226 -18.21 -5.00 7.61
C VAL A 226 -18.75 -5.24 9.02
N GLU A 227 -18.13 -4.61 10.03
CA GLU A 227 -18.54 -4.79 11.43
C GLU A 227 -19.96 -4.27 11.69
N ALA A 228 -20.35 -3.13 11.11
CA ALA A 228 -21.72 -2.62 11.21
C ALA A 228 -22.73 -3.59 10.58
N THR A 229 -22.42 -4.16 9.41
CA THR A 229 -23.27 -5.13 8.72
C THR A 229 -23.44 -6.41 9.54
N ARG A 230 -22.36 -6.93 10.11
CA ARG A 230 -22.38 -8.08 11.03
C ARG A 230 -23.19 -7.80 12.29
N ALA A 231 -23.08 -6.57 12.82
CA ALA A 231 -23.88 -6.10 13.96
C ALA A 231 -25.33 -5.76 13.63
N ARG A 232 -25.86 -6.18 12.48
CA ARG A 232 -27.26 -6.01 12.02
C ARG A 232 -27.64 -4.55 11.70
N ALA A 233 -26.69 -3.70 11.34
CA ALA A 233 -27.01 -2.32 11.00
C ALA A 233 -27.79 -2.21 9.68
N GLY A 234 -27.60 -3.15 8.74
CA GLY A 234 -28.27 -3.13 7.45
C GLY A 234 -27.62 -4.04 6.40
N ILE A 235 -27.96 -3.79 5.14
CA ILE A 235 -27.38 -4.44 3.95
C ILE A 235 -26.25 -3.56 3.43
N CYS A 236 -25.12 -4.16 3.02
CA CYS A 236 -23.93 -3.46 2.53
C CYS A 236 -23.42 -4.05 1.22
N VAL A 237 -22.83 -3.23 0.36
CA VAL A 237 -22.05 -3.71 -0.78
C VAL A 237 -20.62 -4.02 -0.30
N LEU A 238 -20.24 -5.29 -0.37
CA LEU A 238 -18.93 -5.77 0.07
C LEU A 238 -18.22 -6.54 -1.05
N PRO A 239 -16.87 -6.46 -1.13
CA PRO A 239 -16.11 -7.37 -1.98
C PRO A 239 -16.35 -8.83 -1.56
N HIS A 240 -16.52 -9.73 -2.53
CA HIS A 240 -16.79 -11.14 -2.25
C HIS A 240 -15.69 -11.77 -1.38
N TYR A 241 -14.41 -11.50 -1.69
CA TYR A 241 -13.28 -12.04 -0.95
C TYR A 241 -13.20 -11.51 0.51
N VAL A 242 -13.84 -10.36 0.78
CA VAL A 242 -13.98 -9.82 2.14
C VAL A 242 -15.12 -10.55 2.86
N ALA A 243 -16.31 -10.52 2.28
CA ALA A 243 -17.52 -11.09 2.92
C ALA A 243 -17.36 -12.58 3.26
N ARG A 244 -16.67 -13.36 2.41
CA ARG A 244 -16.39 -14.80 2.64
C ARG A 244 -15.58 -15.11 3.91
N GLN A 245 -14.95 -14.12 4.51
CA GLN A 245 -14.20 -14.31 5.77
C GLN A 245 -15.13 -14.48 6.98
N TRP A 246 -16.41 -14.14 6.83
CA TRP A 246 -17.42 -14.21 7.91
C TRP A 246 -18.62 -15.03 7.49
N PRO A 247 -18.82 -16.23 8.08
CA PRO A 247 -19.96 -17.11 7.76
C PRO A 247 -21.34 -16.52 8.13
N ASP A 248 -21.38 -15.52 9.01
CA ASP A 248 -22.58 -14.80 9.40
C ASP A 248 -23.07 -13.79 8.36
N LEU A 249 -22.21 -13.41 7.40
CA LEU A 249 -22.57 -12.59 6.26
C LEU A 249 -23.08 -13.46 5.10
N VAL A 250 -24.32 -13.25 4.71
CA VAL A 250 -24.95 -13.98 3.62
C VAL A 250 -25.23 -13.07 2.43
N PRO A 251 -25.10 -13.56 1.20
CA PRO A 251 -25.36 -12.75 0.01
C PRO A 251 -26.85 -12.41 -0.12
N VAL A 252 -27.12 -11.19 -0.58
CA VAL A 252 -28.45 -10.66 -0.88
C VAL A 252 -28.52 -10.38 -2.37
N LEU A 253 -29.56 -10.85 -3.05
CA LEU A 253 -29.78 -10.71 -4.50
C LEU A 253 -28.56 -11.11 -5.36
N PRO A 254 -27.91 -12.28 -5.15
CA PRO A 254 -26.66 -12.63 -5.81
C PRO A 254 -26.78 -12.79 -7.33
N HIS A 255 -27.98 -13.03 -7.85
CA HIS A 255 -28.23 -13.15 -9.29
C HIS A 255 -28.63 -11.83 -9.96
N GLU A 256 -29.01 -10.82 -9.18
CA GLU A 256 -29.43 -9.52 -9.68
C GLU A 256 -28.38 -8.43 -9.52
N VAL A 257 -27.55 -8.51 -8.47
CA VAL A 257 -26.54 -7.50 -8.15
C VAL A 257 -25.16 -8.14 -8.19
N SER A 258 -24.40 -7.79 -9.22
CA SER A 258 -23.01 -8.20 -9.40
C SER A 258 -22.22 -7.00 -9.91
N LEU A 259 -21.35 -6.46 -9.08
CA LEU A 259 -20.51 -5.34 -9.41
C LEU A 259 -19.08 -5.83 -9.61
N ARG A 260 -18.32 -5.13 -10.45
CA ARG A 260 -16.91 -5.44 -10.71
C ARG A 260 -16.07 -4.18 -10.62
N ARG A 261 -14.93 -4.31 -9.98
CA ARG A 261 -13.89 -3.26 -9.88
C ARG A 261 -12.53 -3.87 -10.14
N SER A 262 -11.50 -3.04 -10.14
CA SER A 262 -10.12 -3.52 -10.31
C SER A 262 -9.20 -2.79 -9.35
N TYR A 263 -8.20 -3.50 -8.86
CA TYR A 263 -7.04 -2.89 -8.22
C TYR A 263 -5.98 -2.57 -9.26
N TRP A 264 -5.32 -1.44 -9.07
CA TRP A 264 -4.26 -0.94 -9.93
C TRP A 264 -2.98 -0.81 -9.13
N LEU A 265 -1.91 -1.39 -9.64
CA LEU A 265 -0.57 -1.23 -9.09
C LEU A 265 0.09 -0.01 -9.74
N ASN A 266 0.48 0.94 -8.93
CA ASN A 266 1.10 2.19 -9.37
C ASN A 266 2.50 2.31 -8.75
N THR A 267 3.48 2.57 -9.61
CA THR A 267 4.88 2.76 -9.21
C THR A 267 5.40 4.00 -9.92
N ALA A 268 6.12 4.88 -9.24
CA ALA A 268 6.75 6.02 -9.88
C ALA A 268 7.69 5.56 -11.00
N LEU A 269 7.70 6.26 -12.12
CA LEU A 269 8.45 5.84 -13.33
C LEU A 269 9.95 5.69 -13.07
N ASP A 270 10.50 6.56 -12.26
CA ASP A 270 11.91 6.57 -11.82
C ASP A 270 12.23 5.45 -10.82
N ALA A 271 11.26 5.05 -10.00
CA ALA A 271 11.42 4.04 -8.96
C ALA A 271 11.30 2.59 -9.46
N GLN A 272 10.81 2.34 -10.67
CA GLN A 272 10.58 0.97 -11.20
C GLN A 272 11.85 0.11 -11.25
N ARG A 273 13.03 0.74 -11.38
CA ARG A 273 14.31 0.03 -11.48
C ARG A 273 14.93 -0.26 -10.12
N VAL A 274 14.40 0.31 -9.05
CA VAL A 274 14.92 0.13 -7.68
C VAL A 274 14.65 -1.32 -7.23
N PRO A 275 15.70 -2.08 -6.87
CA PRO A 275 15.56 -3.52 -6.62
C PRO A 275 14.53 -3.89 -5.54
N ARG A 276 14.45 -3.10 -4.44
CA ARG A 276 13.47 -3.35 -3.38
C ARG A 276 12.03 -3.11 -3.83
N ILE A 277 11.82 -2.11 -4.72
CA ILE A 277 10.49 -1.81 -5.29
C ILE A 277 10.06 -2.92 -6.23
N ARG A 278 10.98 -3.42 -7.07
CA ARG A 278 10.71 -4.59 -7.93
C ARG A 278 10.36 -5.82 -7.10
N ALA A 279 11.10 -6.09 -6.02
CA ALA A 279 10.80 -7.20 -5.12
C ALA A 279 9.38 -7.10 -4.54
N LEU A 280 8.94 -5.92 -4.12
CA LEU A 280 7.58 -5.69 -3.62
C LEU A 280 6.53 -5.85 -4.72
N THR A 281 6.74 -5.26 -5.89
CA THR A 281 5.78 -5.34 -7.00
C THR A 281 5.65 -6.78 -7.53
N ASP A 282 6.75 -7.54 -7.62
CA ASP A 282 6.73 -8.94 -8.03
C ASP A 282 6.04 -9.83 -6.98
N PHE A 283 6.28 -9.55 -5.68
CA PHE A 283 5.55 -10.22 -4.60
C PHE A 283 4.04 -9.98 -4.70
N LEU A 284 3.61 -8.74 -4.93
CA LEU A 284 2.18 -8.41 -5.10
C LEU A 284 1.56 -9.12 -6.29
N ARG A 285 2.24 -9.14 -7.45
CA ARG A 285 1.76 -9.86 -8.65
C ARG A 285 1.61 -11.35 -8.40
N GLN A 286 2.60 -11.98 -7.79
CA GLN A 286 2.54 -13.41 -7.45
C GLN A 286 1.42 -13.72 -6.46
N LEU A 287 1.24 -12.85 -5.46
CA LEU A 287 0.22 -13.04 -4.44
C LEU A 287 -1.20 -12.99 -5.03
N VAL A 288 -1.49 -11.99 -5.88
CA VAL A 288 -2.81 -11.86 -6.50
C VAL A 288 -3.09 -12.96 -7.53
N ALA A 289 -2.06 -13.44 -8.24
CA ALA A 289 -2.22 -14.52 -9.22
C ALA A 289 -2.66 -15.84 -8.59
N GLY A 290 -2.36 -16.06 -7.32
CA GLY A 290 -2.73 -17.26 -6.56
C GLY A 290 -4.02 -17.14 -5.74
N PHE A 291 -4.77 -16.04 -5.87
CA PHE A 291 -5.93 -15.75 -5.02
C PHE A 291 -7.21 -15.52 -5.85
N ASP A 292 -8.32 -16.09 -5.40
CA ASP A 292 -9.64 -15.86 -5.99
C ASP A 292 -10.32 -14.63 -5.38
N PHE A 293 -10.47 -13.58 -6.18
CA PHE A 293 -11.15 -12.34 -5.82
C PHE A 293 -12.64 -12.31 -6.22
N HIS A 294 -13.17 -13.42 -6.79
CA HIS A 294 -14.54 -13.51 -7.31
C HIS A 294 -15.48 -14.31 -6.43
#